data_e4f832380a9b13689b25003e5a431af1
#
_entry.id   e4f832380a9b13689b25003e5a431af1
#
_cell.length_a   1.000
_cell.length_b   1.000
_cell.length_c   1.000
_cell.angle_alpha   90.00
_cell.angle_beta   90.00
_cell.angle_gamma   90.00
#
_symmetry.space_group_name_H-M   'P 1'
#
loop_
_entity.id
_entity.type
_entity.pdbx_description
1 polymer ?
#
loop_
_entity_poly.entity_id
_entity_poly.type
_entity_poly.pdbx_seq_one_letter_code
_entity_poly.pdbx_strand_id
1 'polypeptide(L)'
;HARLVAMGIPATKEVSYVAGITQRAAQSVRRWFDAREPGLPDLESFARLCIGLGCSADEIIGALHREGHDPARCAHMVQMANCIRAITDSLARRGELGIPVRVPGDEMAPRLKAGDIVFVKTAITRIEGNGIYAFTRDDELLIRRVEQRIDKSIVLQCDNKAYRDHEWKGAAAAARSGVKLLGKVHGGISVQVF
;
A
#
# COMPACT_ATOMS: atom_id res chain seq x y z
N HIS A 1 -7.83 -3.78 23.16
CA HIS A 1 -8.76 -3.13 24.11
C HIS A 1 -8.27 -1.75 24.54
N ALA A 2 -7.09 -1.62 25.19
CA ALA A 2 -6.63 -0.35 25.78
C ALA A 2 -6.70 0.85 24.82
N ARG A 3 -6.32 0.65 23.55
CA ARG A 3 -6.38 1.74 22.55
C ARG A 3 -7.82 2.09 22.15
N LEU A 4 -8.70 1.11 22.02
CA LEU A 4 -10.11 1.36 21.73
C LEU A 4 -10.81 2.09 22.87
N VAL A 5 -10.49 1.73 24.11
CA VAL A 5 -10.95 2.45 25.30
C VAL A 5 -10.46 3.91 25.30
N ALA A 6 -9.18 4.13 25.00
CA ALA A 6 -8.60 5.48 24.88
C ALA A 6 -9.25 6.34 23.78
N MET A 7 -9.77 5.68 22.72
CA MET A 7 -10.54 6.31 21.64
C MET A 7 -12.03 6.51 21.98
N GLY A 8 -12.46 6.11 23.19
CA GLY A 8 -13.85 6.21 23.61
C GLY A 8 -14.81 5.21 22.96
N ILE A 9 -14.29 4.11 22.40
CA ILE A 9 -15.10 3.07 21.76
C ILE A 9 -15.67 2.16 22.84
N PRO A 10 -17.02 2.06 22.99
CA PRO A 10 -17.64 1.17 23.97
C PRO A 10 -17.32 -0.31 23.67
N ALA A 11 -17.12 -1.11 24.71
CA ALA A 11 -16.81 -2.55 24.56
C ALA A 11 -17.79 -3.32 23.64
N THR A 12 -19.07 -2.95 23.67
CA THR A 12 -20.11 -3.55 22.80
C THR A 12 -19.93 -3.22 21.32
N LYS A 13 -19.15 -2.20 20.97
CA LYS A 13 -18.90 -1.76 19.59
C LYS A 13 -17.49 -2.06 19.10
N GLU A 14 -16.59 -2.57 19.95
CA GLU A 14 -15.19 -2.83 19.58
C GLU A 14 -15.05 -3.72 18.35
N VAL A 15 -15.76 -4.86 18.34
CA VAL A 15 -15.72 -5.81 17.23
C VAL A 15 -16.22 -5.17 15.93
N SER A 16 -17.32 -4.43 15.97
CA SER A 16 -17.87 -3.77 14.77
C SER A 16 -16.96 -2.65 14.27
N TYR A 17 -16.34 -1.91 15.18
CA TYR A 17 -15.40 -0.86 14.84
C TYR A 17 -14.14 -1.44 14.15
N VAL A 18 -13.56 -2.48 14.76
CA VAL A 18 -12.40 -3.19 14.20
C VAL A 18 -12.74 -3.86 12.87
N ALA A 19 -13.93 -4.45 12.74
CA ALA A 19 -14.43 -5.02 11.48
C ALA A 19 -14.52 -3.96 10.38
N GLY A 20 -14.97 -2.75 10.70
CA GLY A 20 -15.03 -1.61 9.79
C GLY A 20 -13.63 -1.17 9.31
N ILE A 21 -12.68 -1.00 10.24
CA ILE A 21 -11.29 -0.61 9.91
C ILE A 21 -10.64 -1.66 9.00
N THR A 22 -10.76 -2.94 9.37
CA THR A 22 -10.04 -4.03 8.68
C THR A 22 -10.77 -4.54 7.45
N GLN A 23 -12.03 -4.13 7.25
CA GLN A 23 -12.92 -4.64 6.20
C GLN A 23 -13.09 -6.19 6.27
N ARG A 24 -13.08 -6.74 7.48
CA ARG A 24 -13.28 -8.16 7.74
C ARG A 24 -14.65 -8.42 8.36
N ALA A 25 -15.15 -9.63 8.18
CA ALA A 25 -16.38 -10.05 8.83
C ALA A 25 -16.24 -9.99 10.35
N ALA A 26 -17.28 -9.55 11.05
CA ALA A 26 -17.29 -9.44 12.52
C ALA A 26 -16.96 -10.78 13.22
N GLN A 27 -17.31 -11.91 12.61
CA GLN A 27 -16.97 -13.24 13.12
C GLN A 27 -15.45 -13.49 13.11
N SER A 28 -14.76 -13.09 12.05
CA SER A 28 -13.29 -13.19 11.98
C SER A 28 -12.63 -12.31 13.04
N VAL A 29 -13.14 -11.09 13.21
CA VAL A 29 -12.63 -10.14 14.22
C VAL A 29 -12.89 -10.65 15.65
N ARG A 30 -14.04 -11.25 15.93
CA ARG A 30 -14.32 -11.86 17.25
C ARG A 30 -13.27 -12.88 17.65
N ARG A 31 -12.74 -13.66 16.70
CA ARG A 31 -11.66 -14.63 16.97
C ARG A 31 -10.37 -13.97 17.41
N TRP A 32 -10.11 -12.73 17.01
CA TRP A 32 -8.93 -11.98 17.48
C TRP A 32 -9.05 -11.52 18.93
N PHE A 33 -10.29 -11.42 19.44
CA PHE A 33 -10.60 -11.08 20.83
C PHE A 33 -10.89 -12.31 21.71
N ASP A 34 -10.76 -13.51 21.15
CA ASP A 34 -10.98 -14.74 21.92
C ASP A 34 -9.81 -14.96 22.88
N ALA A 35 -10.11 -15.01 24.19
CA ALA A 35 -9.10 -15.20 25.22
C ALA A 35 -8.56 -16.65 25.30
N ARG A 36 -9.28 -17.64 24.75
CA ARG A 36 -8.91 -19.06 24.82
C ARG A 36 -8.08 -19.48 23.60
N GLU A 37 -8.53 -19.10 22.42
CA GLU A 37 -7.87 -19.40 21.15
C GLU A 37 -7.86 -18.15 20.25
N PRO A 38 -7.02 -17.16 20.57
CA PRO A 38 -7.00 -15.93 19.80
C PRO A 38 -6.51 -16.21 18.38
N GLY A 39 -7.34 -15.86 17.41
CA GLY A 39 -6.92 -15.80 16.03
C GLY A 39 -5.96 -14.62 15.80
N LEU A 40 -5.08 -14.74 14.82
CA LEU A 40 -4.22 -13.61 14.41
C LEU A 40 -4.80 -12.95 13.16
N PRO A 41 -4.76 -11.61 13.06
CA PRO A 41 -5.07 -10.93 11.82
C PRO A 41 -4.01 -11.28 10.77
N ASP A 42 -4.43 -11.36 9.50
CA ASP A 42 -3.50 -11.39 8.39
C ASP A 42 -2.77 -10.06 8.25
N LEU A 43 -1.71 -10.04 7.43
CA LEU A 43 -0.85 -8.87 7.26
C LEU A 43 -1.61 -7.61 6.85
N GLU A 44 -2.57 -7.73 5.95
CA GLU A 44 -3.38 -6.60 5.49
C GLU A 44 -4.25 -6.05 6.62
N SER A 45 -4.93 -6.93 7.34
CA SER A 45 -5.74 -6.56 8.51
C SER A 45 -4.88 -5.93 9.61
N PHE A 46 -3.68 -6.46 9.84
CA PHE A 46 -2.74 -5.92 10.80
C PHE A 46 -2.29 -4.50 10.42
N ALA A 47 -1.94 -4.27 9.15
CA ALA A 47 -1.58 -2.94 8.67
C ALA A 47 -2.75 -1.94 8.81
N ARG A 48 -3.97 -2.36 8.47
CA ARG A 48 -5.19 -1.55 8.64
C ARG A 48 -5.49 -1.24 10.10
N LEU A 49 -5.20 -2.16 11.02
CA LEU A 49 -5.30 -1.92 12.47
C LEU A 49 -4.31 -0.85 12.91
N CYS A 50 -3.04 -0.93 12.50
CA CYS A 50 -2.05 0.09 12.82
C CYS A 50 -2.51 1.49 12.38
N ILE A 51 -2.98 1.60 11.15
CA ILE A 51 -3.46 2.86 10.58
C ILE A 51 -4.73 3.34 11.29
N GLY A 52 -5.73 2.47 11.40
CA GLY A 52 -7.06 2.83 11.91
C GLY A 52 -7.09 3.11 13.42
N LEU A 53 -6.17 2.52 14.19
CA LEU A 53 -6.01 2.78 15.61
C LEU A 53 -4.95 3.86 15.90
N GLY A 54 -4.23 4.33 14.88
CA GLY A 54 -3.15 5.30 15.03
C GLY A 54 -2.04 4.81 15.98
N CYS A 55 -1.66 3.55 15.87
CA CYS A 55 -0.63 2.93 16.68
C CYS A 55 0.41 2.22 15.83
N SER A 56 1.63 2.08 16.36
CA SER A 56 2.70 1.36 15.70
C SER A 56 2.48 -0.16 15.77
N ALA A 57 3.18 -0.89 14.88
CA ALA A 57 3.21 -2.33 14.93
C ALA A 57 3.73 -2.85 16.29
N ASP A 58 4.73 -2.17 16.86
CA ASP A 58 5.30 -2.52 18.16
C ASP A 58 4.32 -2.36 19.31
N GLU A 59 3.49 -1.32 19.27
CA GLU A 59 2.45 -1.10 20.29
C GLU A 59 1.40 -2.22 20.26
N ILE A 60 0.98 -2.65 19.05
CA ILE A 60 0.04 -3.77 18.91
C ILE A 60 0.68 -5.08 19.41
N ILE A 61 1.92 -5.37 18.98
CA ILE A 61 2.65 -6.59 19.38
C ILE A 61 2.94 -6.57 20.87
N GLY A 62 3.38 -5.44 21.41
CA GLY A 62 3.64 -5.28 22.83
C GLY A 62 2.38 -5.43 23.69
N ALA A 63 1.20 -5.08 23.17
CA ALA A 63 -0.08 -5.36 23.82
C ALA A 63 -0.35 -6.86 23.86
N LEU A 64 -0.13 -7.58 22.77
CA LEU A 64 -0.28 -9.04 22.70
C LEU A 64 0.62 -9.77 23.71
N HIS A 65 1.87 -9.34 23.87
CA HIS A 65 2.79 -9.91 24.88
C HIS A 65 2.30 -9.70 26.32
N ARG A 66 1.69 -8.55 26.61
CA ARG A 66 1.16 -8.24 27.95
C ARG A 66 -0.10 -9.03 28.30
N GLU A 67 -0.85 -9.45 27.32
CA GLU A 67 -2.12 -10.19 27.52
C GLU A 67 -1.95 -11.71 27.61
N GLY A 68 -0.71 -12.22 27.75
CA GLY A 68 -0.42 -13.64 27.96
C GLY A 68 -0.59 -14.54 26.74
N HIS A 69 -0.48 -13.98 25.55
CA HIS A 69 -0.54 -14.76 24.31
C HIS A 69 0.72 -15.62 24.13
N ASP A 70 0.55 -16.79 23.51
CA ASP A 70 1.62 -17.76 23.25
C ASP A 70 2.80 -17.10 22.53
N PRO A 71 4.03 -17.14 23.13
CA PRO A 71 5.23 -16.55 22.54
C PRO A 71 5.56 -17.08 21.14
N ALA A 72 5.24 -18.34 20.85
CA ALA A 72 5.52 -18.94 19.54
C ALA A 72 4.60 -18.34 18.44
N ARG A 73 3.35 -18.04 18.76
CA ARG A 73 2.42 -17.34 17.87
C ARG A 73 2.81 -15.87 17.69
N CYS A 74 3.26 -15.23 18.77
CA CYS A 74 3.77 -13.86 18.71
C CYS A 74 5.05 -13.75 17.90
N ALA A 75 5.93 -14.75 17.90
CA ALA A 75 7.19 -14.74 17.16
C ALA A 75 6.98 -14.49 15.65
N HIS A 76 5.99 -15.12 15.05
CA HIS A 76 5.65 -14.90 13.62
C HIS A 76 5.20 -13.46 13.36
N MET A 77 4.39 -12.87 14.22
CA MET A 77 3.96 -11.47 14.09
C MET A 77 5.10 -10.50 14.32
N VAL A 78 5.98 -10.78 15.29
CA VAL A 78 7.20 -9.98 15.52
C VAL A 78 8.11 -10.01 14.30
N GLN A 79 8.30 -11.19 13.70
CA GLN A 79 9.11 -11.34 12.48
C GLN A 79 8.48 -10.56 11.30
N MET A 80 7.16 -10.64 11.12
CA MET A 80 6.45 -9.85 10.12
C MET A 80 6.58 -8.35 10.35
N ALA A 81 6.40 -7.88 11.58
CA ALA A 81 6.55 -6.47 11.93
C ALA A 81 7.98 -5.96 11.70
N ASN A 82 8.99 -6.76 12.03
CA ASN A 82 10.39 -6.44 11.75
C ASN A 82 10.67 -6.36 10.24
N CYS A 83 10.07 -7.24 9.45
CA CYS A 83 10.17 -7.21 8.00
C CYS A 83 9.54 -5.92 7.44
N ILE A 84 8.33 -5.56 7.88
CA ILE A 84 7.66 -4.33 7.48
C ILE A 84 8.49 -3.10 7.86
N ARG A 85 9.02 -3.09 9.10
CA ARG A 85 9.89 -2.00 9.56
C ARG A 85 11.14 -1.88 8.70
N ALA A 86 11.85 -2.96 8.42
CA ALA A 86 13.04 -2.97 7.57
C ALA A 86 12.75 -2.43 6.17
N ILE A 87 11.62 -2.81 5.58
CA ILE A 87 11.15 -2.30 4.29
C ILE A 87 10.85 -0.79 4.40
N THR A 88 10.10 -0.38 5.41
CA THR A 88 9.73 1.01 5.66
C THR A 88 10.96 1.89 5.87
N ASP A 89 11.92 1.46 6.68
CA ASP A 89 13.18 2.17 6.93
C ASP A 89 14.06 2.25 5.68
N SER A 90 14.07 1.20 4.88
CA SER A 90 14.79 1.16 3.60
C SER A 90 14.22 2.18 2.62
N LEU A 91 12.90 2.34 2.60
CA LEU A 91 12.20 3.30 1.74
C LEU A 91 12.30 4.73 2.30
N ALA A 92 12.19 4.91 3.63
CA ALA A 92 12.33 6.20 4.30
C ALA A 92 13.71 6.84 4.08
N ARG A 93 14.77 6.03 4.06
CA ARG A 93 16.13 6.49 3.73
C ARG A 93 16.28 7.04 2.32
N ARG A 94 15.35 6.78 1.42
CA ARG A 94 15.34 7.28 0.03
C ARG A 94 14.44 8.50 -0.18
N GLY A 95 13.90 9.09 0.87
CA GLY A 95 12.99 10.24 0.84
C GLY A 95 11.56 9.87 1.24
N GLU A 96 10.67 10.85 1.24
CA GLU A 96 9.26 10.65 1.62
C GLU A 96 8.61 9.50 0.84
N LEU A 97 8.01 8.56 1.57
CA LEU A 97 7.46 7.31 1.04
C LEU A 97 6.33 7.47 0.01
N GLY A 98 5.69 8.62 -0.07
CA GLY A 98 4.52 8.79 -0.93
C GLY A 98 3.32 7.91 -0.50
N ILE A 99 2.25 7.91 -1.27
CA ILE A 99 1.07 7.09 -1.00
C ILE A 99 1.25 5.68 -1.58
N PRO A 100 0.88 4.61 -0.84
CA PRO A 100 0.88 3.27 -1.37
C PRO A 100 -0.27 3.08 -2.36
N VAL A 101 0.05 2.51 -3.52
CA VAL A 101 -0.91 2.24 -4.59
C VAL A 101 -0.70 0.82 -5.10
N ARG A 102 -1.78 0.07 -5.27
CA ARG A 102 -1.72 -1.28 -5.82
C ARG A 102 -1.63 -1.25 -7.34
N VAL A 103 -0.71 -2.01 -7.92
CA VAL A 103 -0.58 -2.16 -9.37
C VAL A 103 -1.79 -2.92 -9.91
N PRO A 104 -2.59 -2.32 -10.83
CA PRO A 104 -3.87 -2.91 -11.24
C PRO A 104 -3.72 -4.06 -12.25
N GLY A 105 -2.73 -3.99 -13.12
CA GLY A 105 -2.55 -4.92 -14.24
C GLY A 105 -1.11 -5.34 -14.44
N ASP A 106 -0.85 -6.01 -15.54
CA ASP A 106 0.46 -6.58 -15.90
C ASP A 106 1.22 -5.80 -16.98
N GLU A 107 0.75 -4.62 -17.36
CA GLU A 107 1.34 -3.79 -18.43
C GLU A 107 2.78 -3.37 -18.12
N MET A 108 3.15 -3.40 -16.86
CA MET A 108 4.51 -3.07 -16.39
C MET A 108 5.34 -4.31 -16.05
N ALA A 109 4.84 -5.53 -16.38
CA ALA A 109 5.61 -6.75 -16.20
C ALA A 109 6.83 -6.77 -17.13
N PRO A 110 7.95 -7.41 -16.72
CA PRO A 110 8.15 -8.16 -15.48
C PRO A 110 8.52 -7.30 -14.25
N ARG A 111 8.75 -5.99 -14.44
CA ARG A 111 9.25 -5.10 -13.38
C ARG A 111 8.23 -4.88 -12.26
N LEU A 112 6.96 -4.65 -12.64
CA LEU A 112 5.84 -4.54 -11.71
C LEU A 112 4.76 -5.51 -12.19
N LYS A 113 4.26 -6.33 -11.29
CA LYS A 113 3.21 -7.30 -11.55
C LYS A 113 1.89 -6.83 -10.95
N ALA A 114 0.78 -7.32 -11.49
CA ALA A 114 -0.53 -7.11 -10.90
C ALA A 114 -0.53 -7.51 -9.41
N GLY A 115 -1.01 -6.61 -8.56
CA GLY A 115 -1.04 -6.83 -7.12
C GLY A 115 0.18 -6.32 -6.34
N ASP A 116 1.30 -5.98 -7.00
CA ASP A 116 2.42 -5.30 -6.36
C ASP A 116 1.96 -3.97 -5.75
N ILE A 117 2.69 -3.48 -4.75
CA ILE A 117 2.45 -2.17 -4.14
C ILE A 117 3.56 -1.23 -4.59
N VAL A 118 3.21 -0.08 -5.11
CA VAL A 118 4.15 1.00 -5.44
C VAL A 118 3.87 2.23 -4.60
N PHE A 119 4.91 3.00 -4.28
CA PHE A 119 4.81 4.24 -3.53
C PHE A 119 4.88 5.42 -4.49
N VAL A 120 3.83 6.25 -4.50
CA VAL A 120 3.65 7.36 -5.42
C VAL A 120 3.84 8.68 -4.71
N LYS A 121 4.80 9.47 -5.15
CA LYS A 121 5.06 10.82 -4.63
C LYS A 121 4.11 11.83 -5.30
N THR A 122 2.99 12.10 -4.65
CA THR A 122 1.92 12.98 -5.16
C THR A 122 2.28 14.46 -5.16
N ALA A 123 3.31 14.88 -4.41
CA ALA A 123 3.85 16.23 -4.48
C ALA A 123 4.42 16.58 -5.87
N ILE A 124 4.72 15.58 -6.69
CA ILE A 124 5.16 15.75 -8.08
C ILE A 124 3.92 15.87 -8.96
N THR A 125 3.56 17.09 -9.29
CA THR A 125 2.35 17.44 -10.06
C THR A 125 2.60 17.61 -11.56
N ARG A 126 3.85 17.44 -12.01
CA ARG A 126 4.24 17.49 -13.43
C ARG A 126 5.28 16.41 -13.72
N ILE A 127 5.41 16.02 -14.97
CA ILE A 127 6.43 15.07 -15.39
C ILE A 127 7.81 15.74 -15.30
N GLU A 128 8.67 15.18 -14.47
CA GLU A 128 10.04 15.63 -14.21
C GLU A 128 11.02 14.53 -14.60
N GLY A 129 11.43 14.54 -15.87
CA GLY A 129 12.35 13.56 -16.44
C GLY A 129 11.75 12.16 -16.57
N ASN A 130 12.61 11.24 -16.98
CA ASN A 130 12.27 9.86 -17.18
C ASN A 130 12.00 9.14 -15.85
N GLY A 131 11.14 8.12 -15.88
CA GLY A 131 10.80 7.34 -14.69
C GLY A 131 9.49 6.60 -14.83
N ILE A 132 9.06 5.98 -13.74
CA ILE A 132 7.75 5.35 -13.67
C ILE A 132 6.81 6.33 -12.97
N TYR A 133 5.63 6.52 -13.54
CA TYR A 133 4.62 7.44 -13.04
C TYR A 133 3.28 6.74 -12.92
N ALA A 134 2.50 7.19 -11.96
CA ALA A 134 1.10 6.82 -11.81
C ALA A 134 0.21 7.92 -12.37
N PHE A 135 -0.80 7.52 -13.09
CA PHE A 135 -1.81 8.39 -13.70
C PHE A 135 -3.20 7.87 -13.36
N THR A 136 -4.20 8.73 -13.51
CA THR A 136 -5.61 8.33 -13.46
C THR A 136 -6.29 8.74 -14.76
N ARG A 137 -7.22 7.91 -15.26
CA ARG A 137 -8.12 8.20 -16.36
C ARG A 137 -9.47 7.58 -16.04
N ASP A 138 -10.53 8.37 -16.01
CA ASP A 138 -11.89 7.91 -15.72
C ASP A 138 -11.95 7.05 -14.45
N ASP A 139 -11.26 7.50 -13.37
CA ASP A 139 -11.06 6.83 -12.09
C ASP A 139 -10.24 5.51 -12.14
N GLU A 140 -9.77 5.11 -13.30
CA GLU A 140 -8.85 3.99 -13.43
C GLU A 140 -7.40 4.42 -13.20
N LEU A 141 -6.67 3.62 -12.44
CA LEU A 141 -5.25 3.82 -12.20
C LEU A 141 -4.44 3.22 -13.35
N LEU A 142 -3.50 4.01 -13.85
CA LEU A 142 -2.54 3.60 -14.88
C LEU A 142 -1.13 3.81 -14.36
N ILE A 143 -0.26 2.81 -14.50
CA ILE A 143 1.16 2.95 -14.19
C ILE A 143 1.94 2.75 -15.48
N ARG A 144 2.79 3.72 -15.81
CA ARG A 144 3.55 3.73 -17.08
C ARG A 144 4.96 4.23 -16.86
N ARG A 145 5.87 3.73 -17.68
CA ARG A 145 7.19 4.33 -17.84
C ARG A 145 7.07 5.56 -18.71
N VAL A 146 7.63 6.66 -18.26
CA VAL A 146 7.65 7.91 -19.00
C VAL A 146 9.04 8.13 -19.57
N GLU A 147 9.10 8.39 -20.86
CA GLU A 147 10.26 8.90 -21.58
C GLU A 147 9.94 10.30 -22.10
N GLN A 148 10.73 11.28 -21.65
CA GLN A 148 10.73 12.64 -22.25
C GLN A 148 11.76 12.70 -23.38
N ARG A 149 11.31 13.06 -24.58
CA ARG A 149 12.19 13.19 -25.75
C ARG A 149 12.64 14.64 -25.97
N ILE A 150 13.70 14.78 -26.74
CA ILE A 150 14.32 16.09 -27.06
C ILE A 150 13.32 17.02 -27.79
N ASP A 151 12.44 16.47 -28.60
CA ASP A 151 11.36 17.19 -29.31
C ASP A 151 10.19 17.60 -28.40
N LYS A 152 10.33 17.41 -27.07
CA LYS A 152 9.32 17.65 -26.05
C LYS A 152 8.09 16.72 -26.14
N SER A 153 8.14 15.67 -26.94
CA SER A 153 7.14 14.60 -26.86
C SER A 153 7.36 13.76 -25.60
N ILE A 154 6.27 13.17 -25.10
CA ILE A 154 6.25 12.30 -23.94
C ILE A 154 5.71 10.96 -24.37
N VAL A 155 6.48 9.91 -24.14
CA VAL A 155 6.05 8.53 -24.42
C VAL A 155 5.71 7.84 -23.11
N LEU A 156 4.51 7.32 -23.04
CA LEU A 156 4.04 6.44 -21.97
C LEU A 156 4.26 4.99 -22.41
N GLN A 157 5.29 4.38 -21.89
CA GLN A 157 5.70 3.02 -22.28
C GLN A 157 5.13 1.98 -21.33
N CYS A 158 4.79 0.82 -21.89
CA CYS A 158 4.56 -0.41 -21.16
C CYS A 158 5.86 -1.24 -21.11
N ASP A 159 6.27 -1.70 -19.94
CA ASP A 159 7.42 -2.60 -19.84
C ASP A 159 7.08 -3.98 -20.45
N ASN A 160 5.81 -4.40 -20.38
CA ASN A 160 5.27 -5.58 -21.05
C ASN A 160 4.98 -5.28 -22.53
N LYS A 161 5.74 -5.93 -23.41
CA LYS A 161 5.67 -5.69 -24.86
C LYS A 161 4.41 -6.26 -25.54
N ALA A 162 3.54 -6.94 -24.80
CA ALA A 162 2.21 -7.30 -25.28
C ALA A 162 1.30 -6.08 -25.41
N TYR A 163 1.63 -4.98 -24.73
CA TYR A 163 0.89 -3.73 -24.74
C TYR A 163 1.60 -2.67 -25.57
N ARG A 164 0.80 -1.77 -26.17
CA ARG A 164 1.34 -0.67 -26.99
C ARG A 164 1.70 0.53 -26.14
N ASP A 165 2.78 1.19 -26.52
CA ASP A 165 3.17 2.49 -25.98
C ASP A 165 2.22 3.59 -26.51
N HIS A 166 2.08 4.66 -25.75
CA HIS A 166 1.28 5.82 -26.13
C HIS A 166 2.13 7.07 -26.14
N GLU A 167 2.04 7.88 -27.20
CA GLU A 167 2.83 9.10 -27.35
C GLU A 167 1.95 10.35 -27.31
N TRP A 168 2.37 11.31 -26.49
CA TRP A 168 1.80 12.66 -26.47
C TRP A 168 2.73 13.63 -27.20
N LYS A 169 2.29 14.13 -28.34
CA LYS A 169 2.99 15.16 -29.11
C LYS A 169 2.68 16.54 -28.52
N GLY A 170 3.30 16.85 -27.37
CA GLY A 170 3.17 18.12 -26.65
C GLY A 170 2.03 18.18 -25.62
N ALA A 171 1.98 19.27 -24.85
CA ALA A 171 1.07 19.48 -23.73
C ALA A 171 -0.42 19.45 -24.12
N ALA A 172 -0.77 19.96 -25.31
CA ALA A 172 -2.13 19.95 -25.79
C ALA A 172 -2.67 18.54 -26.07
N ALA A 173 -1.81 17.59 -26.50
CA ALA A 173 -2.16 16.20 -26.69
C ALA A 173 -2.37 15.50 -25.34
N ALA A 174 -1.51 15.77 -24.38
CA ALA A 174 -1.64 15.28 -23.01
C ALA A 174 -2.96 15.75 -22.37
N ALA A 175 -3.29 17.04 -22.47
CA ALA A 175 -4.51 17.58 -21.90
C ALA A 175 -5.78 16.95 -22.50
N ARG A 176 -5.77 16.67 -23.81
CA ARG A 176 -6.93 16.03 -24.49
C ARG A 176 -7.08 14.53 -24.19
N SER A 177 -6.06 13.89 -23.67
CA SER A 177 -6.09 12.44 -23.40
C SER A 177 -7.00 12.04 -22.24
N GLY A 178 -7.44 13.00 -21.41
CA GLY A 178 -8.18 12.73 -20.18
C GLY A 178 -7.33 12.09 -19.05
N VAL A 179 -6.04 11.87 -19.32
CA VAL A 179 -5.13 11.26 -18.36
C VAL A 179 -4.57 12.34 -17.43
N LYS A 180 -4.72 12.14 -16.12
CA LYS A 180 -4.20 13.03 -15.07
C LYS A 180 -3.02 12.39 -14.37
N LEU A 181 -1.97 13.16 -14.11
CA LEU A 181 -0.85 12.69 -13.33
C LEU A 181 -1.23 12.59 -11.85
N LEU A 182 -1.06 11.40 -11.27
CA LEU A 182 -1.17 11.18 -9.83
C LEU A 182 0.16 11.48 -9.11
N GLY A 183 1.28 11.11 -9.71
CA GLY A 183 2.61 11.36 -9.17
C GLY A 183 3.68 10.44 -9.75
N LYS A 184 4.91 10.58 -9.25
CA LYS A 184 6.06 9.75 -9.65
C LYS A 184 6.20 8.55 -8.72
N VAL A 185 6.38 7.37 -9.28
CA VAL A 185 6.67 6.15 -8.51
C VAL A 185 8.11 6.22 -8.00
N HIS A 186 8.28 6.10 -6.70
CA HIS A 186 9.56 6.23 -6.01
C HIS A 186 10.15 4.89 -5.59
N GLY A 187 9.30 3.90 -5.34
CA GLY A 187 9.68 2.55 -4.95
C GLY A 187 8.48 1.63 -4.98
N GLY A 188 8.70 0.37 -4.66
CA GLY A 188 7.63 -0.62 -4.62
C GLY A 188 8.03 -1.87 -3.86
N ILE A 189 7.02 -2.68 -3.55
CA ILE A 189 7.13 -3.99 -2.92
C ILE A 189 6.45 -5.00 -3.82
N SER A 190 7.19 -6.04 -4.21
CA SER A 190 6.64 -7.20 -4.92
C SER A 190 6.63 -8.39 -3.97
N VAL A 191 5.49 -9.05 -3.85
CA VAL A 191 5.35 -10.28 -3.07
C VAL A 191 5.24 -11.44 -4.06
N GLN A 192 6.23 -12.33 -4.02
CA GLN A 192 6.21 -13.56 -4.80
C GLN A 192 5.82 -14.71 -3.86
N VAL A 193 4.79 -15.46 -4.22
CA VAL A 193 4.42 -16.71 -3.57
C VAL A 193 4.97 -17.84 -4.45
N PHE A 194 5.77 -18.72 -3.83
CA PHE A 194 6.39 -19.87 -4.48
C PHE A 194 5.62 -21.14 -4.14
#